data_cb3a309fb36015fe38dde7f73c0e2453
#
_entry.id   cb3a309fb36015fe38dde7f73c0e2453
#
_cell.length_a   1.000
_cell.length_b   1.000
_cell.length_c   1.000
_cell.angle_alpha   90.00
_cell.angle_beta   90.00
_cell.angle_gamma   90.00
#
_symmetry.space_group_name_H-M   'P 1'
#
loop_
_entity.id
_entity.type
_entity.pdbx_description
1 polymer ?
#
loop_
_entity_poly.entity_id
_entity_poly.type
_entity_poly.pdbx_seq_one_letter_code
_entity_poly.pdbx_strand_id
1 'polypeptide(L)'
;MRVSRLMLVTLRDDPAEAEIPSHKLLLRAGYIRRVGSGIYAYLPLLWRVLQKISAIVREELNSTGALETLLPQLQPAELWQRSGRWAGYTAGEGIMFHLEDRQGRELGLGPTHEEVIT
;
A
#
# COMPACT_ATOMS: atom_id res chain seq x y z
N MET A 1 7.33 21.43 -15.88
CA MET A 1 8.24 20.35 -15.46
C MET A 1 9.17 20.03 -16.62
N ARG A 2 10.48 19.90 -16.38
CA ARG A 2 11.45 19.57 -17.45
C ARG A 2 11.78 18.08 -17.37
N VAL A 3 11.73 17.37 -18.50
CA VAL A 3 12.05 15.93 -18.58
C VAL A 3 13.47 15.64 -18.07
N SER A 4 14.43 16.55 -18.30
CA SER A 4 15.82 16.42 -17.82
C SER A 4 15.97 16.44 -16.28
N ARG A 5 14.92 16.82 -15.55
CA ARG A 5 14.89 16.83 -14.08
C ARG A 5 13.95 15.77 -13.50
N LEU A 6 13.36 14.94 -14.35
CA LEU A 6 12.55 13.82 -13.96
C LEU A 6 13.41 12.56 -13.88
N MET A 7 13.18 11.75 -12.86
CA MET A 7 13.66 10.38 -12.82
C MET A 7 12.80 9.53 -13.77
N LEU A 8 13.00 9.74 -15.08
CA LEU A 8 12.26 9.05 -16.12
C LEU A 8 13.19 8.11 -16.85
N VAL A 9 13.14 6.84 -16.49
CA VAL A 9 13.88 5.77 -17.15
C VAL A 9 12.89 4.81 -17.81
N THR A 10 12.78 4.88 -19.13
CA THR A 10 11.92 3.99 -19.91
C THR A 10 12.65 2.73 -20.33
N LEU A 11 11.91 1.66 -20.57
CA LEU A 11 12.42 0.39 -21.09
C LEU A 11 11.91 0.17 -22.51
N ARG A 12 12.77 -0.37 -23.37
CA ARG A 12 12.41 -0.70 -24.75
C ARG A 12 11.59 -1.97 -24.81
N ASP A 13 12.04 -2.99 -24.07
CA ASP A 13 11.47 -4.33 -24.10
C ASP A 13 10.54 -4.56 -22.89
N ASP A 14 9.61 -5.51 -23.02
CA ASP A 14 8.75 -5.91 -21.93
C ASP A 14 9.59 -6.67 -20.88
N PRO A 15 9.46 -6.30 -19.58
CA PRO A 15 10.09 -7.07 -18.52
C PRO A 15 9.52 -8.50 -18.46
N ALA A 16 10.40 -9.48 -18.29
CA ALA A 16 10.01 -10.90 -18.30
C ALA A 16 9.03 -11.27 -17.18
N GLU A 17 9.08 -10.53 -16.08
CA GLU A 17 8.20 -10.73 -14.91
C GLU A 17 6.81 -10.09 -15.06
N ALA A 18 6.56 -9.33 -16.11
CA ALA A 18 5.29 -8.64 -16.32
C ALA A 18 4.42 -9.42 -17.32
N GLU A 19 3.30 -9.94 -16.87
CA GLU A 19 2.35 -10.69 -17.70
C GLU A 19 1.22 -9.80 -18.22
N ILE A 20 0.62 -8.99 -17.33
CA ILE A 20 -0.54 -8.15 -17.64
C ILE A 20 -0.12 -6.87 -18.39
N PRO A 21 -0.88 -6.43 -19.41
CA PRO A 21 -0.55 -5.25 -20.22
C PRO A 21 -0.33 -3.98 -19.40
N SER A 22 -1.15 -3.71 -18.38
CA SER A 22 -1.00 -2.53 -17.52
C SER A 22 0.32 -2.55 -16.74
N HIS A 23 0.73 -3.71 -16.24
CA HIS A 23 2.01 -3.87 -15.53
C HIS A 23 3.20 -3.63 -16.47
N LYS A 24 3.15 -4.21 -17.68
CA LYS A 24 4.17 -3.97 -18.72
C LYS A 24 4.32 -2.48 -19.03
N LEU A 25 3.21 -1.80 -19.25
CA LEU A 25 3.20 -0.37 -19.57
C LEU A 25 3.75 0.49 -18.43
N LEU A 26 3.38 0.20 -17.18
CA LEU A 26 3.88 0.94 -16.02
C LEU A 26 5.39 0.79 -15.84
N LEU A 27 5.93 -0.43 -16.00
CA LEU A 27 7.36 -0.68 -15.93
C LEU A 27 8.11 -0.02 -17.10
N ARG A 28 7.63 -0.18 -18.34
CA ARG A 28 8.24 0.39 -19.54
C ARG A 28 8.23 1.92 -19.54
N ALA A 29 7.13 2.52 -19.12
CA ALA A 29 7.01 3.97 -19.06
C ALA A 29 7.81 4.61 -17.90
N GLY A 30 8.47 3.81 -17.06
CA GLY A 30 9.20 4.34 -15.91
C GLY A 30 8.28 4.92 -14.83
N TYR A 31 7.11 4.35 -14.66
CA TYR A 31 6.16 4.72 -13.62
C TYR A 31 6.43 3.98 -12.31
N ILE A 32 6.83 2.71 -12.40
CA ILE A 32 7.21 1.88 -11.27
C ILE A 32 8.57 1.23 -11.47
N ARG A 33 9.20 0.83 -10.36
CA ARG A 33 10.38 -0.04 -10.33
C ARG A 33 10.17 -1.14 -9.31
N ARG A 34 10.50 -2.36 -9.70
CA ARG A 34 10.45 -3.51 -8.80
C ARG A 34 11.56 -3.42 -7.76
N VAL A 35 11.20 -3.58 -6.51
CA VAL A 35 12.11 -3.70 -5.36
C VAL A 35 12.21 -5.15 -4.93
N GLY A 36 11.09 -5.86 -4.95
CA GLY A 36 10.98 -7.27 -4.64
C GLY A 36 9.72 -7.87 -5.26
N SER A 37 9.44 -9.14 -5.02
CA SER A 37 8.20 -9.77 -5.48
C SER A 37 6.98 -9.07 -4.85
N GLY A 38 6.11 -8.51 -5.69
CA GLY A 38 4.94 -7.74 -5.23
C GLY A 38 5.26 -6.38 -4.61
N ILE A 39 6.53 -5.96 -4.55
CA ILE A 39 6.95 -4.70 -3.92
C ILE A 39 7.53 -3.78 -4.98
N TYR A 40 6.97 -2.58 -5.11
CA TYR A 40 7.33 -1.60 -6.14
C TYR A 40 7.59 -0.22 -5.55
N ALA A 41 8.60 0.46 -6.08
CA ALA A 41 8.77 1.89 -5.89
C ALA A 41 7.94 2.65 -6.94
N TYR A 42 7.17 3.63 -6.51
CA TYR A 42 6.41 4.52 -7.38
C TYR A 42 7.27 5.72 -7.75
N LEU A 43 7.52 5.89 -9.05
CA LEU A 43 8.34 6.96 -9.57
C LEU A 43 7.55 8.27 -9.70
N PRO A 44 8.21 9.42 -9.91
CA PRO A 44 7.56 10.73 -9.79
C PRO A 44 6.30 10.92 -10.64
N LEU A 45 6.25 10.36 -11.84
CA LEU A 45 5.07 10.49 -12.70
C LEU A 45 3.87 9.71 -12.14
N LEU A 46 4.08 8.44 -11.72
CA LEU A 46 3.00 7.66 -11.12
C LEU A 46 2.54 8.29 -9.81
N TRP A 47 3.46 8.76 -8.98
CA TRP A 47 3.10 9.42 -7.73
C TRP A 47 2.16 10.62 -7.95
N ARG A 48 2.42 11.42 -8.98
CA ARG A 48 1.51 12.53 -9.35
C ARG A 48 0.14 12.05 -9.81
N VAL A 49 0.07 10.93 -10.55
CA VAL A 49 -1.21 10.33 -10.96
C VAL A 49 -1.98 9.86 -9.73
N LEU A 50 -1.33 9.16 -8.82
CA LEU A 50 -1.96 8.67 -7.58
C LEU A 50 -2.49 9.83 -6.72
N GLN A 51 -1.74 10.92 -6.60
CA GLN A 51 -2.21 12.09 -5.86
C GLN A 51 -3.46 12.72 -6.48
N LYS A 52 -3.53 12.78 -7.82
CA LYS A 52 -4.74 13.25 -8.50
C LYS A 52 -5.95 12.34 -8.24
N ILE A 53 -5.76 11.03 -8.33
CA ILE A 53 -6.82 10.05 -8.02
C ILE A 53 -7.26 10.21 -6.56
N SER A 54 -6.32 10.30 -5.63
CA SER A 54 -6.62 10.51 -4.20
C SER A 54 -7.36 11.82 -3.94
N ALA A 55 -7.02 12.88 -4.68
CA ALA A 55 -7.73 14.16 -4.56
C ALA A 55 -9.19 14.06 -5.00
N ILE A 56 -9.46 13.38 -6.12
CA ILE A 56 -10.82 13.12 -6.60
C ILE A 56 -11.62 12.33 -5.57
N VAL A 57 -11.04 11.24 -5.03
CA VAL A 57 -11.70 10.42 -4.01
C VAL A 57 -12.02 11.25 -2.76
N ARG A 58 -11.08 12.11 -2.31
CA ARG A 58 -11.33 13.00 -1.15
C ARG A 58 -12.46 13.98 -1.43
N GLU A 59 -12.46 14.61 -2.59
CA GLU A 59 -13.48 15.57 -2.99
C GLU A 59 -14.87 14.94 -2.96
N GLU A 60 -15.02 13.77 -3.57
CA GLU A 60 -16.28 13.03 -3.60
C GLU A 60 -16.73 12.60 -2.20
N LEU A 61 -15.86 12.02 -1.37
CA LEU A 61 -16.20 11.62 -0.01
C LEU A 61 -16.51 12.82 0.91
N ASN A 62 -15.74 13.90 0.81
CA ASN A 62 -16.01 15.11 1.58
C ASN A 62 -17.39 15.71 1.25
N SER A 63 -17.82 15.61 -0.02
CA SER A 63 -19.14 16.10 -0.43
C SER A 63 -20.29 15.35 0.23
N THR A 64 -20.05 14.10 0.69
CA THR A 64 -21.03 13.30 1.45
C THR A 64 -21.02 13.59 2.95
N GLY A 65 -20.11 14.44 3.43
CA GLY A 65 -19.91 14.70 4.86
C GLY A 65 -19.03 13.69 5.58
N ALA A 66 -18.35 12.79 4.87
CA ALA A 66 -17.39 11.87 5.47
C ALA A 66 -16.16 12.62 6.02
N LEU A 67 -15.63 12.12 7.13
CA LEU A 67 -14.45 12.69 7.79
C LEU A 67 -13.21 11.83 7.48
N GLU A 68 -12.18 12.44 6.91
CA GLU A 68 -10.91 11.76 6.66
C GLU A 68 -10.11 11.64 7.96
N THR A 69 -9.66 10.42 8.27
CA THR A 69 -8.80 10.13 9.41
C THR A 69 -7.56 9.35 8.96
N LEU A 70 -6.47 9.48 9.70
CA LEU A 70 -5.27 8.68 9.50
C LEU A 70 -5.12 7.72 10.68
N LEU A 71 -5.38 6.44 10.43
CA LEU A 71 -5.26 5.38 11.42
C LEU A 71 -3.92 4.65 11.29
N PRO A 72 -3.37 4.08 12.40
CA PRO A 72 -2.08 3.42 12.39
C PRO A 72 -2.13 2.11 11.61
N GLN A 73 -1.17 1.91 10.73
CA GLN A 73 -0.99 0.64 10.01
C GLN A 73 -0.48 -0.46 10.94
N LEU A 74 0.43 -0.11 11.85
CA LEU A 74 0.96 -1.02 12.86
C LEU A 74 0.03 -0.99 14.08
N GLN A 75 -0.55 -2.14 14.41
CA GLN A 75 -1.60 -2.27 15.42
C GLN A 75 -1.21 -3.27 16.51
N PRO A 76 -1.53 -3.00 17.79
CA PRO A 76 -1.28 -3.93 18.88
C PRO A 76 -2.06 -5.25 18.68
N ALA A 77 -1.41 -6.39 18.92
CA ALA A 77 -2.04 -7.71 18.86
C ALA A 77 -3.25 -7.84 19.79
N GLU A 78 -3.20 -7.14 20.93
CA GLU A 78 -4.28 -7.14 21.93
C GLU A 78 -5.66 -6.77 21.33
N LEU A 79 -5.73 -5.79 20.42
CA LEU A 79 -6.97 -5.42 19.76
C LEU A 79 -7.55 -6.58 18.94
N TRP A 80 -6.71 -7.25 18.20
CA TRP A 80 -7.06 -8.40 17.36
C TRP A 80 -7.36 -9.67 18.16
N GLN A 81 -6.71 -9.82 19.31
CA GLN A 81 -7.02 -10.89 20.28
C GLN A 81 -8.41 -10.70 20.89
N ARG A 82 -8.77 -9.46 21.24
CA ARG A 82 -10.10 -9.13 21.76
C ARG A 82 -11.24 -9.37 20.78
N SER A 83 -11.01 -9.12 19.49
CA SER A 83 -11.97 -9.46 18.43
C SER A 83 -11.97 -10.97 18.07
N GLY A 84 -11.02 -11.74 18.60
CA GLY A 84 -10.85 -13.16 18.30
C GLY A 84 -10.22 -13.46 16.93
N ARG A 85 -9.75 -12.44 16.19
CA ARG A 85 -9.24 -12.58 14.81
C ARG A 85 -7.73 -12.82 14.73
N TRP A 86 -6.97 -12.59 15.81
CA TRP A 86 -5.51 -12.65 15.79
C TRP A 86 -4.97 -13.98 15.27
N ALA A 87 -5.37 -15.08 15.88
CA ALA A 87 -4.85 -16.41 15.53
C ALA A 87 -5.19 -16.83 14.09
N GLY A 88 -6.42 -16.54 13.63
CA GLY A 88 -6.82 -16.81 12.25
C GLY A 88 -6.01 -16.04 11.22
N TYR A 89 -5.77 -14.77 11.48
CA TYR A 89 -5.09 -13.87 10.55
C TYR A 89 -3.56 -14.03 10.53
N THR A 90 -2.95 -14.48 11.63
CA THR A 90 -1.49 -14.65 11.72
C THR A 90 -1.02 -16.07 11.43
N ALA A 91 -1.66 -17.08 12.04
CA ALA A 91 -1.24 -18.48 11.96
C ALA A 91 -2.12 -19.33 11.03
N GLY A 92 -3.41 -19.04 10.94
CA GLY A 92 -4.37 -19.79 10.12
C GLY A 92 -4.24 -19.45 8.64
N GLU A 93 -4.83 -18.32 8.24
CA GLU A 93 -4.86 -17.87 6.83
C GLU A 93 -3.57 -17.16 6.42
N GLY A 94 -2.75 -16.69 7.38
CA GLY A 94 -1.51 -15.98 7.10
C GLY A 94 -1.70 -14.65 6.35
N ILE A 95 -2.85 -14.00 6.53
CA ILE A 95 -3.23 -12.78 5.84
C ILE A 95 -2.46 -11.58 6.38
N MET A 96 -2.19 -11.56 7.69
CA MET A 96 -1.60 -10.43 8.39
C MET A 96 -0.14 -10.69 8.75
N PHE A 97 0.75 -9.79 8.33
CA PHE A 97 2.12 -9.78 8.83
C PHE A 97 2.14 -9.37 10.31
N HIS A 98 2.89 -10.10 11.11
CA HIS A 98 3.06 -9.80 12.52
C HIS A 98 4.54 -9.82 12.89
N LEU A 99 4.85 -9.10 13.96
CA LEU A 99 6.21 -8.94 14.46
C LEU A 99 6.17 -8.69 15.97
N GLU A 100 7.29 -8.91 16.62
CA GLU A 100 7.51 -8.56 18.03
C GLU A 100 8.47 -7.38 18.13
N ASP A 101 8.15 -6.43 18.98
CA ASP A 101 9.04 -5.29 19.24
C ASP A 101 10.15 -5.66 20.24
N ARG A 102 11.07 -4.72 20.48
CA ARG A 102 12.20 -4.93 21.42
C ARG A 102 11.77 -5.13 22.88
N GLN A 103 10.52 -4.87 23.20
CA GLN A 103 9.94 -5.02 24.54
C GLN A 103 9.08 -6.29 24.66
N GLY A 104 9.09 -7.15 23.65
CA GLY A 104 8.29 -8.38 23.62
C GLY A 104 6.80 -8.16 23.34
N ARG A 105 6.41 -7.01 22.78
CA ARG A 105 5.02 -6.76 22.44
C ARG A 105 4.72 -7.23 21.02
N GLU A 106 3.69 -8.03 20.87
CA GLU A 106 3.22 -8.47 19.56
C GLU A 106 2.44 -7.36 18.84
N LEU A 107 2.77 -7.15 17.59
CA LEU A 107 2.18 -6.15 16.72
C LEU A 107 1.84 -6.77 15.37
N GLY A 108 0.81 -6.28 14.69
CA GLY A 108 0.45 -6.71 13.34
C GLY A 108 0.33 -5.54 12.38
N LEU A 109 0.59 -5.78 11.10
CA LEU A 109 0.23 -4.85 10.03
C LEU A 109 -1.24 -5.08 9.67
N GLY A 110 -2.12 -4.27 10.22
CA GLY A 110 -3.57 -4.45 10.09
C GLY A 110 -4.04 -4.38 8.64
N PRO A 111 -4.70 -5.43 8.12
CA PRO A 111 -5.33 -5.40 6.80
C PRO A 111 -6.59 -4.52 6.79
N THR A 112 -7.16 -4.26 7.94
CA THR A 112 -8.34 -3.40 8.16
C THR A 112 -8.19 -2.60 9.46
N HIS A 113 -9.13 -1.71 9.75
CA HIS A 113 -9.05 -0.82 10.91
C HIS A 113 -10.28 -0.87 11.84
N GLU A 114 -11.15 -1.88 11.68
CA GLU A 114 -12.34 -2.02 12.54
C GLU A 114 -11.97 -2.12 14.01
N GLU A 115 -10.92 -2.91 14.34
CA GLU A 115 -10.46 -3.08 15.72
C GLU A 115 -9.88 -1.80 16.33
N VAL A 116 -9.41 -0.88 15.49
CA VAL A 116 -8.83 0.39 15.96
C VAL A 116 -9.90 1.43 16.21
N ILE A 117 -11.00 1.40 15.43
CA ILE A 117 -12.04 2.43 15.47
C ILE A 117 -13.18 2.10 16.43
N THR A 118 -13.32 0.84 16.83
CA THR A 118 -14.33 0.37 17.78
C THR A 118 -13.90 0.60 19.22
#